data_05d14c86279dfd178a2809eba38475c9
#
_entry.id   05d14c86279dfd178a2809eba38475c9
#
_cell.length_a   1.000
_cell.length_b   1.000
_cell.length_c   1.000
_cell.angle_alpha   90.00
_cell.angle_beta   90.00
_cell.angle_gamma   90.00
#
_symmetry.space_group_name_H-M   'P 1'
#
loop_
_entity.id
_entity.type
_entity.pdbx_description
1 polymer ?
#
loop_
_entity_poly.entity_id
_entity_poly.type
_entity_poly.pdbx_seq_one_letter_code
_entity_poly.pdbx_strand_id
1 'polypeptide(L)'
;MDFEAIKAAAQNYQADMTRFLREMISHPSESCEEREVVHCIKAEMEKLGYDKVEIDGLGNVIGWMGDGDKIIAIDSHIDTVGVGNIDNWTHDPYQGYEDDQVIYGRGGSDQEGGMASATYGAKIMKDLGLIPAGYKIMVVGSVQEEDCDGMCWQSI
;
A
#
# COMPACT_ATOMS: atom_id res chain seq x y z
N MET A 1 18.90 15.27 -8.59
CA MET A 1 18.03 14.58 -7.60
C MET A 1 18.90 14.25 -6.39
N ASP A 2 18.46 14.61 -5.20
CA ASP A 2 19.21 14.38 -3.97
C ASP A 2 18.73 13.07 -3.32
N PHE A 3 19.45 11.98 -3.59
CA PHE A 3 19.12 10.67 -3.06
C PHE A 3 19.33 10.55 -1.54
N GLU A 4 20.23 11.34 -0.96
CA GLU A 4 20.42 11.34 0.50
C GLU A 4 19.21 11.98 1.21
N ALA A 5 18.63 13.03 0.63
CA ALA A 5 17.40 13.62 1.15
C ALA A 5 16.21 12.63 1.08
N ILE A 6 16.09 11.88 -0.02
CA ILE A 6 15.04 10.84 -0.16
C ILE A 6 15.25 9.74 0.89
N LYS A 7 16.47 9.27 1.05
CA LYS A 7 16.81 8.24 2.04
C LYS A 7 16.52 8.71 3.48
N ALA A 8 16.91 9.94 3.80
CA ALA A 8 16.62 10.51 5.12
C ALA A 8 15.12 10.64 5.37
N ALA A 9 14.35 11.07 4.37
CA ALA A 9 12.90 11.14 4.46
C ALA A 9 12.27 9.75 4.67
N ALA A 10 12.73 8.72 3.94
CA ALA A 10 12.28 7.35 4.12
C ALA A 10 12.59 6.83 5.53
N GLN A 11 13.78 7.13 6.06
CA GLN A 11 14.15 6.75 7.44
C GLN A 11 13.24 7.43 8.48
N ASN A 12 12.87 8.70 8.25
CA ASN A 12 11.95 9.40 9.15
C ASN A 12 10.54 8.77 9.18
N TYR A 13 10.10 8.17 8.07
CA TYR A 13 8.81 7.50 7.97
C TYR A 13 8.87 5.99 8.33
N GLN A 14 10.05 5.44 8.63
CA GLN A 14 10.22 4.00 8.85
C GLN A 14 9.24 3.43 9.88
N ALA A 15 9.12 4.06 11.04
CA ALA A 15 8.20 3.58 12.08
C ALA A 15 6.72 3.62 11.66
N ASP A 16 6.33 4.66 10.92
CA ASP A 16 4.97 4.77 10.40
C ASP A 16 4.69 3.74 9.30
N MET A 17 5.64 3.51 8.38
CA MET A 17 5.53 2.48 7.35
C MET A 17 5.42 1.08 7.96
N THR A 18 6.26 0.78 8.96
CA THR A 18 6.23 -0.50 9.69
C THR A 18 4.88 -0.70 10.37
N ARG A 19 4.38 0.31 11.10
CA ARG A 19 3.06 0.28 11.73
C ARG A 19 1.96 0.03 10.70
N PHE A 20 1.97 0.77 9.59
CA PHE A 20 0.96 0.67 8.54
C PHE A 20 0.96 -0.72 7.88
N LEU A 21 2.14 -1.27 7.54
CA LEU A 21 2.23 -2.63 7.01
C LEU A 21 1.68 -3.67 7.99
N ARG A 22 2.03 -3.57 9.27
CA ARG A 22 1.51 -4.48 10.30
C ARG A 22 0.00 -4.37 10.49
N GLU A 23 -0.54 -3.17 10.34
CA GLU A 23 -1.98 -2.92 10.40
C GLU A 23 -2.70 -3.57 9.20
N MET A 24 -2.16 -3.44 7.97
CA MET A 24 -2.68 -4.15 6.80
C MET A 24 -2.66 -5.68 7.03
N ILE A 25 -1.52 -6.26 7.41
CA ILE A 25 -1.38 -7.70 7.72
C ILE A 25 -2.44 -8.18 8.74
N SER A 26 -2.86 -7.33 9.67
CA SER A 26 -3.85 -7.70 10.68
C SER A 26 -5.29 -7.81 10.15
N HIS A 27 -5.51 -7.42 8.91
CA HIS A 27 -6.79 -7.53 8.21
C HIS A 27 -6.72 -8.65 7.16
N PRO A 28 -7.18 -9.88 7.46
CA PRO A 28 -7.24 -10.93 6.45
C PRO A 28 -7.95 -10.44 5.20
N SER A 29 -7.33 -10.60 4.03
CA SER A 29 -7.75 -9.98 2.78
C SER A 29 -7.67 -10.95 1.60
N GLU A 30 -8.19 -12.18 1.76
CA GLU A 30 -8.31 -13.07 0.60
C GLU A 30 -9.17 -12.40 -0.48
N SER A 31 -8.93 -12.75 -1.75
CA SER A 31 -9.65 -12.13 -2.88
C SER A 31 -11.17 -12.13 -2.66
N CYS A 32 -11.83 -11.01 -2.88
CA CYS A 32 -13.22 -10.69 -2.57
C CYS A 32 -13.54 -10.41 -1.08
N GLU A 33 -12.56 -10.42 -0.18
CA GLU A 33 -12.73 -10.16 1.26
C GLU A 33 -11.87 -8.96 1.73
N GLU A 34 -11.42 -8.09 0.81
CA GLU A 34 -10.42 -7.03 1.05
C GLU A 34 -10.99 -5.79 1.76
N ARG A 35 -12.25 -5.77 2.11
CA ARG A 35 -12.95 -4.58 2.60
C ARG A 35 -12.20 -3.86 3.74
N GLU A 36 -11.73 -4.58 4.74
CA GLU A 36 -11.12 -3.99 5.93
C GLU A 36 -9.74 -3.41 5.61
N VAL A 37 -8.92 -4.11 4.82
CA VAL A 37 -7.61 -3.59 4.38
C VAL A 37 -7.77 -2.38 3.46
N VAL A 38 -8.78 -2.35 2.58
CA VAL A 38 -9.12 -1.18 1.75
C VAL A 38 -9.40 0.06 2.61
N HIS A 39 -10.20 -0.10 3.67
CA HIS A 39 -10.49 1.02 4.57
C HIS A 39 -9.27 1.44 5.40
N CYS A 40 -8.42 0.50 5.82
CA CYS A 40 -7.15 0.77 6.48
C CYS A 40 -6.25 1.64 5.58
N ILE A 41 -6.07 1.25 4.32
CA ILE A 41 -5.25 1.97 3.34
C ILE A 41 -5.83 3.37 3.07
N LYS A 42 -7.15 3.45 2.86
CA LYS A 42 -7.82 4.73 2.66
C LYS A 42 -7.56 5.69 3.82
N ALA A 43 -7.72 5.22 5.04
CA ALA A 43 -7.50 6.04 6.24
C ALA A 43 -6.05 6.53 6.36
N GLU A 44 -5.07 5.68 6.05
CA GLU A 44 -3.66 6.07 6.07
C GLU A 44 -3.34 7.10 4.97
N MET A 45 -3.84 6.92 3.74
CA MET A 45 -3.66 7.90 2.67
C MET A 45 -4.27 9.26 3.04
N GLU A 46 -5.47 9.28 3.62
CA GLU A 46 -6.12 10.52 4.09
C GLU A 46 -5.30 11.20 5.19
N LYS A 47 -4.80 10.45 6.17
CA LYS A 47 -3.91 10.92 7.24
C LYS A 47 -2.61 11.52 6.68
N LEU A 48 -2.04 10.94 5.64
CA LEU A 48 -0.83 11.41 4.96
C LEU A 48 -1.08 12.65 4.08
N GLY A 49 -2.32 13.08 3.92
CA GLY A 49 -2.68 14.27 3.15
C GLY A 49 -2.59 14.06 1.64
N TYR A 50 -3.04 12.93 1.16
CA TYR A 50 -3.33 12.75 -0.26
C TYR A 50 -4.37 13.76 -0.73
N ASP A 51 -4.24 14.27 -1.95
CA ASP A 51 -5.14 15.31 -2.46
C ASP A 51 -6.55 14.80 -2.76
N LYS A 52 -6.65 13.51 -3.08
CA LYS A 52 -7.90 12.77 -3.23
C LYS A 52 -7.68 11.31 -2.89
N VAL A 53 -8.62 10.68 -2.21
CA VAL A 53 -8.67 9.23 -1.98
C VAL A 53 -10.08 8.73 -2.26
N GLU A 54 -10.20 7.71 -3.08
CA GLU A 54 -11.48 7.12 -3.44
C GLU A 54 -11.42 5.60 -3.44
N ILE A 55 -12.57 4.98 -3.31
CA ILE A 55 -12.77 3.55 -3.52
C ILE A 55 -13.68 3.45 -4.75
N ASP A 56 -13.25 2.71 -5.77
CA ASP A 56 -14.01 2.56 -6.98
C ASP A 56 -15.14 1.51 -6.87
N GLY A 57 -15.85 1.27 -7.98
CA GLY A 57 -16.99 0.35 -7.99
C GLY A 57 -16.64 -1.12 -7.80
N LEU A 58 -15.36 -1.51 -8.01
CA LEU A 58 -14.88 -2.87 -7.80
C LEU A 58 -14.30 -3.06 -6.40
N GLY A 59 -13.87 -1.98 -5.76
CA GLY A 59 -13.27 -1.99 -4.43
C GLY A 59 -11.81 -1.54 -4.38
N ASN A 60 -11.19 -1.20 -5.52
CA ASN A 60 -9.83 -0.67 -5.53
C ASN A 60 -9.77 0.63 -4.73
N VAL A 61 -8.74 0.81 -3.90
CA VAL A 61 -8.45 2.09 -3.27
C VAL A 61 -7.45 2.88 -4.10
N ILE A 62 -7.81 4.12 -4.44
CA ILE A 62 -7.02 4.97 -5.34
C ILE A 62 -6.72 6.28 -4.65
N GLY A 63 -5.43 6.55 -4.46
CA GLY A 63 -4.93 7.80 -3.87
C GLY A 63 -4.20 8.66 -4.91
N TRP A 64 -4.41 9.98 -4.86
CA TRP A 64 -3.84 10.94 -5.79
C TRP A 64 -2.98 11.97 -5.07
N MET A 65 -1.82 12.29 -5.64
CA MET A 65 -0.96 13.41 -5.22
C MET A 65 -0.50 14.22 -6.43
N GLY A 66 -0.67 15.55 -6.35
CA GLY A 66 -0.39 16.47 -7.45
C GLY A 66 -1.63 16.79 -8.30
N ASP A 67 -1.49 17.76 -9.21
CA ASP A 67 -2.59 18.35 -9.98
C ASP A 67 -2.35 18.33 -11.50
N GLY A 68 -1.28 17.67 -11.97
CA GLY A 68 -0.96 17.61 -13.39
C GLY A 68 -1.87 16.69 -14.21
N ASP A 69 -1.85 16.86 -15.52
CA ASP A 69 -2.64 16.06 -16.46
C ASP A 69 -2.01 14.67 -16.75
N LYS A 70 -0.69 14.55 -16.55
CA LYS A 70 0.04 13.30 -16.78
C LYS A 70 0.06 12.46 -15.51
N ILE A 71 -0.22 11.18 -15.63
CA ILE A 71 -0.31 10.26 -14.50
C ILE A 71 0.93 9.36 -14.45
N ILE A 72 1.54 9.27 -13.27
CA ILE A 72 2.46 8.20 -12.91
C ILE A 72 1.68 7.26 -11.99
N ALA A 73 1.32 6.09 -12.50
CA ALA A 73 0.60 5.09 -11.74
C ALA A 73 1.57 4.12 -11.05
N ILE A 74 1.31 3.84 -9.79
CA ILE A 74 1.99 2.81 -8.99
C ILE A 74 0.90 1.90 -8.45
N ASP A 75 0.98 0.62 -8.78
CA ASP A 75 0.03 -0.38 -8.34
C ASP A 75 0.68 -1.36 -7.37
N SER A 76 -0.09 -1.76 -6.37
CA SER A 76 0.22 -2.86 -5.48
C SER A 76 -1.09 -3.53 -5.12
N HIS A 77 -1.24 -4.83 -5.44
CA HIS A 77 -2.43 -5.54 -5.01
C HIS A 77 -2.47 -5.69 -3.49
N ILE A 78 -3.65 -5.80 -2.95
CA ILE A 78 -3.90 -5.80 -1.51
C ILE A 78 -4.66 -7.04 -1.04
N ASP A 79 -5.10 -7.85 -1.97
CA ASP A 79 -5.56 -9.19 -1.65
C ASP A 79 -4.37 -10.13 -1.44
N THR A 80 -4.62 -11.21 -0.74
CA THR A 80 -3.62 -12.23 -0.40
C THR A 80 -4.21 -13.61 -0.59
N VAL A 81 -3.34 -14.58 -0.89
CA VAL A 81 -3.75 -16.00 -0.80
C VAL A 81 -3.95 -16.40 0.66
N GLY A 82 -4.78 -17.40 0.89
CA GLY A 82 -5.02 -17.95 2.23
C GLY A 82 -3.76 -18.46 2.91
N VAL A 83 -3.78 -18.55 4.24
CA VAL A 83 -2.62 -18.97 5.06
C VAL A 83 -2.32 -20.47 4.97
N GLY A 84 -3.22 -21.26 4.39
CA GLY A 84 -3.06 -22.72 4.30
C GLY A 84 -3.04 -23.38 5.68
N ASN A 85 -2.09 -24.34 5.90
CA ASN A 85 -1.97 -24.99 7.20
C ASN A 85 -1.27 -24.05 8.19
N ILE A 86 -1.99 -23.63 9.22
CA ILE A 86 -1.50 -22.72 10.27
C ILE A 86 -0.29 -23.28 11.04
N ASP A 87 -0.16 -24.60 11.15
CA ASP A 87 0.96 -25.24 11.85
C ASP A 87 2.30 -25.03 11.14
N ASN A 88 2.30 -24.60 9.89
CA ASN A 88 3.51 -24.25 9.13
C ASN A 88 4.06 -22.88 9.44
N TRP A 89 3.30 -22.04 10.17
CA TRP A 89 3.70 -20.68 10.51
C TRP A 89 4.41 -20.64 11.86
N THR A 90 5.54 -19.93 11.94
CA THR A 90 6.30 -19.78 13.21
C THR A 90 5.71 -18.70 14.13
N HIS A 91 4.93 -17.79 13.56
CA HIS A 91 4.14 -16.77 14.25
C HIS A 91 2.76 -16.73 13.63
N ASP A 92 1.79 -16.15 14.32
CA ASP A 92 0.47 -15.92 13.77
C ASP A 92 0.59 -15.07 12.47
N PRO A 93 0.12 -15.58 11.31
CA PRO A 93 0.28 -14.89 10.02
C PRO A 93 -0.45 -13.55 9.94
N TYR A 94 -1.39 -13.27 10.82
CA TYR A 94 -2.16 -12.02 10.86
C TYR A 94 -1.80 -11.11 12.04
N GLN A 95 -0.79 -11.47 12.84
CA GLN A 95 -0.33 -10.63 13.96
C GLN A 95 0.62 -9.50 13.53
N GLY A 96 1.24 -9.61 12.36
CA GLY A 96 2.27 -8.66 11.92
C GLY A 96 3.46 -8.65 12.89
N TYR A 97 4.00 -9.83 13.23
CA TYR A 97 5.19 -9.93 14.10
C TYR A 97 6.33 -9.08 13.54
N GLU A 98 7.05 -8.38 14.41
CA GLU A 98 8.15 -7.49 14.07
C GLU A 98 9.34 -7.75 14.97
N ASP A 99 10.54 -7.76 14.37
CA ASP A 99 11.82 -7.64 15.06
C ASP A 99 12.72 -6.62 14.34
N ASP A 100 13.99 -6.56 14.70
CA ASP A 100 14.96 -5.58 14.16
C ASP A 100 15.20 -5.72 12.65
N GLN A 101 14.80 -6.81 12.01
CA GLN A 101 15.16 -7.14 10.63
C GLN A 101 13.97 -7.44 9.74
N VAL A 102 12.86 -7.93 10.29
CA VAL A 102 11.73 -8.43 9.52
C VAL A 102 10.39 -7.99 10.09
N ILE A 103 9.42 -7.84 9.19
CA ILE A 103 8.00 -7.87 9.49
C ILE A 103 7.48 -9.17 8.91
N TYR A 104 6.82 -9.98 9.73
CA TYR A 104 6.39 -11.31 9.36
C TYR A 104 4.87 -11.42 9.39
N GLY A 105 4.30 -11.89 8.30
CA GLY A 105 2.86 -12.12 8.18
C GLY A 105 2.42 -12.37 6.75
N ARG A 106 1.18 -12.80 6.58
CA ARG A 106 0.58 -12.95 5.26
C ARG A 106 0.45 -11.56 4.62
N GLY A 107 0.78 -11.44 3.31
CA GLY A 107 0.80 -10.15 2.60
C GLY A 107 2.08 -9.32 2.82
N GLY A 108 2.91 -9.63 3.82
CA GLY A 108 4.08 -8.82 4.17
C GLY A 108 5.07 -8.61 3.02
N SER A 109 5.20 -9.58 2.12
CA SER A 109 6.04 -9.51 0.91
C SER A 109 5.19 -9.38 -0.36
N ASP A 110 4.09 -10.10 -0.42
CA ASP A 110 3.19 -10.20 -1.57
C ASP A 110 1.75 -9.86 -1.15
N GLN A 111 1.26 -8.58 -1.35
CA GLN A 111 2.13 -7.47 -1.78
C GLN A 111 1.87 -6.20 -0.93
N GLU A 112 1.38 -6.33 0.30
CA GLU A 112 1.11 -5.18 1.19
C GLU A 112 2.38 -4.39 1.54
N GLY A 113 3.56 -5.04 1.53
CA GLY A 113 4.84 -4.35 1.67
C GLY A 113 5.11 -3.38 0.51
N GLY A 114 4.72 -3.76 -0.71
CA GLY A 114 4.69 -2.89 -1.88
C GLY A 114 3.74 -1.71 -1.69
N MET A 115 2.54 -1.98 -1.19
CA MET A 115 1.52 -0.95 -0.92
C MET A 115 1.99 0.07 0.12
N ALA A 116 2.59 -0.37 1.22
CA ALA A 116 3.19 0.52 2.21
C ALA A 116 4.27 1.41 1.60
N SER A 117 5.16 0.81 0.80
CA SER A 117 6.25 1.52 0.12
C SER A 117 5.74 2.53 -0.90
N ALA A 118 4.73 2.19 -1.70
CA ALA A 118 4.12 3.08 -2.70
C ALA A 118 3.43 4.27 -2.04
N THR A 119 2.65 4.00 -0.99
CA THR A 119 1.90 5.01 -0.23
C THR A 119 2.84 6.06 0.37
N TYR A 120 3.89 5.63 1.05
CA TYR A 120 4.85 6.57 1.64
C TYR A 120 5.84 7.14 0.61
N GLY A 121 6.15 6.42 -0.46
CA GLY A 121 6.95 6.92 -1.57
C GLY A 121 6.32 8.14 -2.24
N ALA A 122 5.02 8.09 -2.51
CA ALA A 122 4.27 9.23 -3.05
C ALA A 122 4.25 10.41 -2.07
N LYS A 123 4.07 10.15 -0.77
CA LYS A 123 4.16 11.17 0.30
C LYS A 123 5.52 11.85 0.33
N ILE A 124 6.60 11.08 0.30
CA ILE A 124 7.98 11.60 0.27
C ILE A 124 8.22 12.45 -0.97
N MET A 125 7.74 12.02 -2.14
CA MET A 125 7.85 12.81 -3.37
C MET A 125 7.12 14.15 -3.25
N LYS A 126 5.94 14.17 -2.63
CA LYS A 126 5.19 15.41 -2.38
C LYS A 126 5.96 16.32 -1.42
N ASP A 127 6.42 15.81 -0.28
CA ASP A 127 7.10 16.59 0.76
C ASP A 127 8.41 17.20 0.28
N LEU A 128 9.14 16.50 -0.58
CA LEU A 128 10.41 16.98 -1.14
C LEU A 128 10.24 17.76 -2.44
N GLY A 129 9.00 17.99 -2.90
CA GLY A 129 8.73 18.71 -4.14
C GLY A 129 9.27 18.01 -5.40
N LEU A 130 9.26 16.67 -5.39
CA LEU A 130 9.81 15.84 -6.47
C LEU A 130 8.77 15.42 -7.52
N ILE A 131 7.49 15.73 -7.31
CA ILE A 131 6.47 15.51 -8.33
C ILE A 131 6.71 16.51 -9.47
N PRO A 132 7.02 16.05 -10.70
CA PRO A 132 7.34 16.97 -11.78
C PRO A 132 6.14 17.84 -12.16
N ALA A 133 6.41 19.07 -12.60
CA ALA A 133 5.36 19.97 -13.09
C ALA A 133 4.57 19.31 -14.24
N GLY A 134 3.24 19.37 -14.17
CA GLY A 134 2.34 18.74 -15.13
C GLY A 134 2.09 17.25 -14.89
N TYR A 135 2.61 16.68 -13.80
CA TYR A 135 2.36 15.30 -13.39
C TYR A 135 1.59 15.22 -12.09
N LYS A 136 0.91 14.11 -11.90
CA LYS A 136 0.36 13.64 -10.62
C LYS A 136 0.68 12.16 -10.44
N ILE A 137 0.75 11.73 -9.19
CA ILE A 137 0.94 10.34 -8.82
C ILE A 137 -0.42 9.73 -8.50
N MET A 138 -0.66 8.54 -9.03
CA MET A 138 -1.78 7.69 -8.67
C MET A 138 -1.22 6.45 -7.98
N VAL A 139 -1.58 6.23 -6.72
CA VAL A 139 -1.28 5.00 -6.00
C VAL A 139 -2.55 4.19 -5.92
N VAL A 140 -2.47 2.96 -6.39
CA VAL A 140 -3.60 2.01 -6.45
C VAL A 140 -3.32 0.85 -5.51
N GLY A 141 -4.26 0.57 -4.63
CA GLY A 141 -4.37 -0.72 -3.95
C GLY A 141 -5.42 -1.54 -4.70
N SER A 142 -4.97 -2.41 -5.58
CA SER A 142 -5.85 -3.21 -6.42
C SER A 142 -6.35 -4.44 -5.69
N VAL A 143 -7.61 -4.81 -5.93
CA VAL A 143 -8.28 -5.99 -5.37
C VAL A 143 -8.27 -7.16 -6.35
N GLN A 144 -8.41 -8.39 -5.85
CA GLN A 144 -8.63 -9.59 -6.65
C GLN A 144 -7.52 -9.89 -7.68
N GLU A 145 -6.28 -9.58 -7.36
CA GLU A 145 -5.16 -9.92 -8.25
C GLU A 145 -4.90 -11.43 -8.25
N GLU A 146 -4.87 -12.06 -7.06
CA GLU A 146 -4.52 -13.45 -6.84
C GLU A 146 -5.49 -14.45 -7.51
N ASP A 147 -6.77 -14.12 -7.59
CA ASP A 147 -7.79 -15.01 -8.16
C ASP A 147 -8.29 -14.58 -9.55
N CYS A 148 -8.23 -13.30 -9.87
CA CYS A 148 -8.87 -12.74 -11.07
C CYS A 148 -7.91 -12.07 -12.07
N ASP A 149 -6.62 -12.13 -11.85
CA ASP A 149 -5.53 -11.81 -12.80
C ASP A 149 -5.78 -10.53 -13.63
N GLY A 150 -5.86 -9.38 -12.93
CA GLY A 150 -5.97 -8.08 -13.56
C GLY A 150 -7.38 -7.59 -13.86
N MET A 151 -8.42 -8.25 -13.39
CA MET A 151 -9.81 -7.79 -13.53
C MET A 151 -10.01 -6.41 -12.86
N CYS A 152 -9.29 -6.14 -11.79
CA CYS A 152 -9.27 -4.87 -11.06
C CYS A 152 -8.98 -3.67 -11.96
N TRP A 153 -8.13 -3.81 -12.97
CA TRP A 153 -7.77 -2.75 -13.91
C TRP A 153 -8.85 -2.41 -14.94
N GLN A 154 -9.91 -3.20 -15.03
CA GLN A 154 -11.06 -2.86 -15.88
C GLN A 154 -11.94 -1.75 -15.28
N SER A 155 -11.79 -1.48 -13.98
CA SER A 155 -12.53 -0.45 -13.24
C SER A 155 -11.78 0.89 -13.17
N ILE A 156 -10.47 0.88 -13.31
CA ILE A 156 -9.59 2.04 -13.27
C ILE A 156 -9.41 2.63 -14.67
#